data_68528469c2649b6d2f7e4a8ff9ccca87
#
_entry.id   68528469c2649b6d2f7e4a8ff9ccca87
#
_cell.length_a   1.000
_cell.length_b   1.000
_cell.length_c   1.000
_cell.angle_alpha   90.00
_cell.angle_beta   90.00
_cell.angle_gamma   90.00
#
_symmetry.space_group_name_H-M   'P 1'
#
loop_
_entity.id
_entity.type
_entity.pdbx_description
1 polymer ?
#
loop_
_entity_poly.entity_id
_entity_poly.type
_entity_poly.pdbx_seq_one_letter_code
_entity_poly.pdbx_strand_id
1 'polypeptide(L)'
;MDYLQDLGVEVIYFNPLFVSPSNHKYDIQDYDYIDPHIGKIVSDEGDLLPDGQRENRFASRYIDRVTNKANLEASNELFAQVVAEAHRRGMRVILDGVFNHCGSFNKWMDRERIYENAEGYDKGAYVSADSPYRNYFDFHNQAAWPYNNSYDGWWGHDTLPKLNYEGSQELMDYVLHVAKKWVSPPYNVDGWRLDVAADLGHSQEFNHHFWQEFRKAVKEANPEAIILAEHYGNTRDWLQGNEWDTVMNYDAFMEPVTWFLTGMEKHSDDYREDLLGNAESFWGAMRHHTSSFSMPSWQVAMNELSNHDHSRFLTRTNHKVGRTNTLGSQAAEQGINKAVFREGV
;
A
#
# COMPACT_ATOMS: atom_id res chain seq x y z
N MET A 1 13.09 17.81 2.09
CA MET A 1 13.07 18.10 0.63
C MET A 1 14.47 18.44 0.09
N ASP A 2 15.23 19.37 0.68
CA ASP A 2 16.56 19.76 0.18
C ASP A 2 17.50 18.56 0.01
N TYR A 3 17.60 17.73 1.05
CA TYR A 3 18.41 16.50 0.98
C TYR A 3 18.03 15.57 -0.18
N LEU A 4 16.73 15.40 -0.44
CA LEU A 4 16.27 14.55 -1.56
C LEU A 4 16.60 15.18 -2.92
N GLN A 5 16.46 16.50 -3.03
CA GLN A 5 16.84 17.22 -4.25
C GLN A 5 18.35 17.15 -4.49
N ASP A 6 19.18 17.35 -3.47
CA ASP A 6 20.63 17.26 -3.57
C ASP A 6 21.11 15.84 -3.92
N LEU A 7 20.33 14.81 -3.49
CA LEU A 7 20.57 13.41 -3.85
C LEU A 7 20.16 13.08 -5.30
N GLY A 8 19.44 13.99 -5.98
CA GLY A 8 18.95 13.77 -7.34
C GLY A 8 17.64 12.96 -7.43
N VAL A 9 16.85 12.95 -6.36
CA VAL A 9 15.54 12.26 -6.35
C VAL A 9 14.55 13.00 -7.24
N GLU A 10 13.97 12.31 -8.21
CA GLU A 10 12.97 12.83 -9.14
C GLU A 10 11.54 12.39 -8.78
N VAL A 11 11.37 11.28 -8.05
CA VAL A 11 10.07 10.75 -7.64
C VAL A 11 10.12 10.33 -6.17
N ILE A 12 9.11 10.71 -5.41
CA ILE A 12 8.89 10.25 -4.05
C ILE A 12 7.70 9.29 -4.07
N TYR A 13 7.94 8.03 -3.76
CA TYR A 13 6.89 7.06 -3.46
C TYR A 13 6.74 6.92 -1.95
N PHE A 14 5.53 7.10 -1.47
CA PHE A 14 5.19 6.89 -0.08
C PHE A 14 4.48 5.56 0.13
N ASN A 15 4.87 4.79 1.16
CA ASN A 15 3.98 3.80 1.75
C ASN A 15 2.67 4.49 2.15
N PRO A 16 1.58 3.75 2.47
CA PRO A 16 0.29 4.39 2.74
C PRO A 16 0.38 5.53 3.75
N LEU A 17 -0.23 6.67 3.41
CA LEU A 17 -0.26 7.87 4.25
C LEU A 17 -1.63 8.13 4.88
N PHE A 18 -2.64 7.36 4.50
CA PHE A 18 -4.01 7.52 4.99
C PHE A 18 -4.13 7.16 6.48
N VAL A 19 -5.20 7.62 7.11
CA VAL A 19 -5.47 7.29 8.52
C VAL A 19 -5.40 5.78 8.72
N SER A 20 -4.57 5.35 9.68
CA SER A 20 -4.34 3.94 10.00
C SER A 20 -3.73 3.81 11.39
N PRO A 21 -4.11 2.78 12.17
CA PRO A 21 -3.62 2.58 13.53
C PRO A 21 -2.19 2.03 13.59
N SER A 22 -1.72 1.38 12.53
CA SER A 22 -0.41 0.73 12.53
C SER A 22 0.70 1.64 12.00
N ASN A 23 1.94 1.22 12.22
CA ASN A 23 3.12 1.89 11.69
C ASN A 23 3.38 1.56 10.21
N HIS A 24 2.92 0.39 9.72
CA HIS A 24 3.03 0.01 8.30
C HIS A 24 1.95 0.64 7.44
N LYS A 25 0.77 0.96 8.00
CA LYS A 25 -0.35 1.69 7.41
C LYS A 25 -1.09 0.99 6.26
N TYR A 26 -0.92 -0.32 6.07
CA TYR A 26 -1.70 -1.11 5.10
C TYR A 26 -3.08 -1.53 5.61
N ASP A 27 -3.43 -1.20 6.84
CA ASP A 27 -4.74 -1.37 7.48
C ASP A 27 -5.49 -0.04 7.50
N ILE A 28 -5.87 0.46 6.32
CA ILE A 28 -6.47 1.78 6.14
C ILE A 28 -7.74 1.94 6.96
N GLN A 29 -7.79 3.01 7.74
CA GLN A 29 -8.93 3.40 8.58
C GLN A 29 -9.85 4.42 7.88
N ASP A 30 -9.28 5.37 7.13
CA ASP A 30 -10.03 6.37 6.35
C ASP A 30 -9.22 6.79 5.13
N TYR A 31 -9.76 6.57 3.93
CA TYR A 31 -9.13 6.90 2.64
C TYR A 31 -9.25 8.39 2.26
N ASP A 32 -10.06 9.14 2.97
CA ASP A 32 -10.32 10.56 2.65
C ASP A 32 -9.29 11.51 3.25
N TYR A 33 -8.49 11.02 4.22
CA TYR A 33 -7.61 11.88 4.99
C TYR A 33 -6.23 11.25 5.20
N ILE A 34 -5.24 12.12 5.16
CA ILE A 34 -3.87 11.82 5.61
C ILE A 34 -3.88 11.63 7.12
N ASP A 35 -3.16 10.65 7.61
CA ASP A 35 -3.09 10.32 9.04
C ASP A 35 -2.52 11.50 9.85
N PRO A 36 -3.25 12.03 10.84
CA PRO A 36 -2.77 13.12 11.66
C PRO A 36 -1.48 12.83 12.41
N HIS A 37 -1.16 11.55 12.68
CA HIS A 37 0.08 11.18 13.37
C HIS A 37 1.35 11.39 12.51
N ILE A 38 1.20 11.45 11.19
CA ILE A 38 2.27 11.83 10.25
C ILE A 38 2.02 13.19 9.61
N GLY A 39 0.80 13.70 9.73
CA GLY A 39 0.34 14.99 9.24
C GLY A 39 0.42 16.08 10.30
N LYS A 40 -0.74 16.63 10.68
CA LYS A 40 -0.84 17.72 11.64
C LYS A 40 -1.97 17.50 12.64
N ILE A 41 -1.62 17.40 13.93
CA ILE A 41 -2.56 17.36 15.04
C ILE A 41 -2.77 18.81 15.54
N VAL A 42 -3.99 19.30 15.51
CA VAL A 42 -4.41 20.64 16.00
C VAL A 42 -5.30 20.54 17.23
N SER A 43 -5.95 19.39 17.45
CA SER A 43 -6.65 19.01 18.67
C SER A 43 -6.09 17.68 19.16
N ASP A 44 -5.79 17.59 20.46
CA ASP A 44 -5.20 16.41 21.11
C ASP A 44 -5.88 16.18 22.45
N GLU A 45 -7.21 16.13 22.43
CA GLU A 45 -8.03 16.01 23.61
C GLU A 45 -8.23 14.53 24.01
N GLY A 46 -8.68 14.33 25.26
CA GLY A 46 -8.95 13.01 25.80
C GLY A 46 -7.74 12.35 26.45
N ASP A 47 -7.91 11.08 26.81
CA ASP A 47 -6.96 10.33 27.61
C ASP A 47 -6.30 9.21 26.79
N LEU A 48 -5.10 8.82 27.20
CA LEU A 48 -4.48 7.58 26.79
C LEU A 48 -5.30 6.40 27.28
N LEU A 49 -5.19 5.28 26.58
CA LEU A 49 -5.85 4.04 27.02
C LEU A 49 -5.34 3.68 28.43
N PRO A 50 -6.25 3.53 29.44
CA PRO A 50 -5.83 3.23 30.80
C PRO A 50 -5.10 1.88 30.89
N ASP A 51 -4.17 1.79 31.85
CA ASP A 51 -3.45 0.53 32.10
C ASP A 51 -4.38 -0.62 32.34
N GLY A 52 -4.16 -1.75 31.64
CA GLY A 52 -4.99 -2.94 31.68
C GLY A 52 -6.26 -2.90 30.82
N GLN A 53 -6.63 -1.76 30.27
CA GLN A 53 -7.69 -1.66 29.28
C GLN A 53 -7.17 -2.11 27.90
N ARG A 54 -7.96 -2.92 27.18
CA ARG A 54 -7.58 -3.49 25.88
C ARG A 54 -8.57 -3.13 24.75
N GLU A 55 -9.66 -2.45 25.07
CA GLU A 55 -10.67 -2.08 24.08
C GLU A 55 -10.38 -0.69 23.52
N ASN A 56 -10.11 -0.60 22.23
CA ASN A 56 -9.69 0.62 21.52
C ASN A 56 -10.74 1.74 21.60
N ARG A 57 -12.03 1.41 21.74
CA ARG A 57 -13.12 2.39 21.94
C ARG A 57 -12.96 3.29 23.17
N PHE A 58 -12.06 2.96 24.09
CA PHE A 58 -11.77 3.77 25.28
C PHE A 58 -10.52 4.64 25.12
N ALA A 59 -9.83 4.56 23.97
CA ALA A 59 -8.68 5.38 23.65
C ALA A 59 -9.12 6.78 23.16
N SER A 60 -9.73 7.57 24.04
CA SER A 60 -10.41 8.83 23.64
C SER A 60 -9.50 9.82 22.95
N ARG A 61 -8.22 9.90 23.32
CA ARG A 61 -7.23 10.75 22.63
C ARG A 61 -6.94 10.26 21.21
N TYR A 62 -6.79 8.96 21.01
CA TYR A 62 -6.63 8.40 19.66
C TYR A 62 -7.87 8.70 18.81
N ILE A 63 -9.06 8.51 19.40
CA ILE A 63 -10.34 8.78 18.72
C ILE A 63 -10.39 10.27 18.31
N ASP A 64 -10.11 11.21 19.21
CA ASP A 64 -10.07 12.63 18.85
C ASP A 64 -9.10 12.90 17.70
N ARG A 65 -7.89 12.35 17.74
CA ARG A 65 -6.90 12.55 16.68
C ARG A 65 -7.41 12.11 15.30
N VAL A 66 -8.12 10.98 15.20
CA VAL A 66 -8.50 10.35 13.92
C VAL A 66 -9.94 10.58 13.48
N THR A 67 -10.77 11.22 14.32
CA THR A 67 -12.17 11.55 14.00
C THR A 67 -12.45 13.03 13.97
N ASN A 68 -11.62 13.84 14.64
CA ASN A 68 -11.76 15.31 14.67
C ASN A 68 -11.41 15.89 13.30
N LYS A 69 -12.42 16.48 12.66
CA LYS A 69 -12.27 17.04 11.30
C LYS A 69 -11.16 18.10 11.19
N ALA A 70 -10.93 18.88 12.26
CA ALA A 70 -9.86 19.86 12.24
C ALA A 70 -8.47 19.23 12.09
N ASN A 71 -8.22 18.07 12.73
CA ASN A 71 -6.99 17.30 12.57
C ASN A 71 -6.87 16.73 11.15
N LEU A 72 -7.97 16.13 10.66
CA LEU A 72 -8.03 15.49 9.37
C LEU A 72 -7.82 16.49 8.21
N GLU A 73 -8.50 17.63 8.27
CA GLU A 73 -8.38 18.72 7.27
C GLU A 73 -6.99 19.37 7.32
N ALA A 74 -6.47 19.67 8.52
CA ALA A 74 -5.13 20.21 8.66
C ALA A 74 -4.03 19.29 8.12
N SER A 75 -4.23 17.97 8.24
CA SER A 75 -3.32 16.96 7.68
C SER A 75 -3.37 16.92 6.16
N ASN A 76 -4.57 17.00 5.58
CA ASN A 76 -4.75 17.09 4.13
C ASN A 76 -4.13 18.37 3.56
N GLU A 77 -4.33 19.51 4.22
CA GLU A 77 -3.72 20.79 3.83
C GLU A 77 -2.18 20.73 3.86
N LEU A 78 -1.62 20.14 4.91
CA LEU A 78 -0.17 19.94 5.01
C LEU A 78 0.34 19.06 3.88
N PHE A 79 -0.36 17.98 3.56
CA PHE A 79 0.03 17.10 2.47
C PHE A 79 -0.02 17.81 1.11
N ALA A 80 -1.07 18.58 0.83
CA ALA A 80 -1.13 19.41 -0.38
C ALA A 80 0.08 20.36 -0.50
N GLN A 81 0.53 20.94 0.62
CA GLN A 81 1.74 21.77 0.66
C GLN A 81 3.01 20.95 0.38
N VAL A 82 3.09 19.73 0.91
CA VAL A 82 4.22 18.81 0.67
C VAL A 82 4.32 18.46 -0.81
N VAL A 83 3.19 18.13 -1.47
CA VAL A 83 3.16 17.82 -2.91
C VAL A 83 3.56 19.05 -3.73
N ALA A 84 2.97 20.23 -3.43
CA ALA A 84 3.33 21.48 -4.11
C ALA A 84 4.83 21.82 -3.96
N GLU A 85 5.40 21.56 -2.81
CA GLU A 85 6.84 21.80 -2.56
C GLU A 85 7.71 20.76 -3.30
N ALA A 86 7.28 19.50 -3.42
CA ALA A 86 7.95 18.51 -4.24
C ALA A 86 7.96 18.94 -5.71
N HIS A 87 6.79 19.34 -6.25
CA HIS A 87 6.66 19.82 -7.63
C HIS A 87 7.52 21.06 -7.90
N ARG A 88 7.56 22.01 -6.97
CA ARG A 88 8.43 23.20 -7.10
C ARG A 88 9.92 22.85 -7.26
N ARG A 89 10.32 21.69 -6.76
CA ARG A 89 11.69 21.14 -6.86
C ARG A 89 11.88 20.18 -8.02
N GLY A 90 10.86 19.98 -8.85
CA GLY A 90 10.90 19.04 -9.98
C GLY A 90 10.71 17.58 -9.58
N MET A 91 10.32 17.30 -8.34
CA MET A 91 10.02 15.95 -7.86
C MET A 91 8.54 15.62 -8.00
N ARG A 92 8.24 14.41 -8.43
CA ARG A 92 6.88 13.84 -8.50
C ARG A 92 6.54 13.07 -7.21
N VAL A 93 5.25 12.86 -6.95
CA VAL A 93 4.76 12.17 -5.76
C VAL A 93 3.79 11.07 -6.15
N ILE A 94 4.04 9.84 -5.67
CA ILE A 94 3.18 8.67 -5.87
C ILE A 94 2.64 8.23 -4.50
N LEU A 95 1.33 7.99 -4.41
CA LEU A 95 0.66 7.43 -3.25
C LEU A 95 0.47 5.93 -3.36
N ASP A 96 0.42 5.26 -2.21
CA ASP A 96 0.05 3.85 -2.10
C ASP A 96 -1.47 3.69 -1.95
N GLY A 97 -2.08 2.92 -2.82
CA GLY A 97 -3.51 2.62 -2.85
C GLY A 97 -3.79 1.20 -2.39
N VAL A 98 -4.24 1.04 -1.16
CA VAL A 98 -4.62 -0.24 -0.57
C VAL A 98 -6.12 -0.43 -0.76
N PHE A 99 -6.54 -0.96 -1.92
CA PHE A 99 -7.95 -1.05 -2.30
C PHE A 99 -8.51 -2.49 -2.27
N ASN A 100 -7.68 -3.50 -2.09
CA ASN A 100 -8.12 -4.88 -1.95
C ASN A 100 -8.84 -5.15 -0.61
N HIS A 101 -8.40 -4.51 0.45
CA HIS A 101 -8.89 -4.64 1.82
C HIS A 101 -8.79 -3.30 2.54
N CYS A 102 -9.41 -3.19 3.70
CA CYS A 102 -9.20 -2.09 4.63
C CYS A 102 -8.71 -2.61 5.99
N GLY A 103 -8.52 -1.73 6.97
CA GLY A 103 -8.24 -2.14 8.34
C GLY A 103 -9.51 -2.45 9.13
N SER A 104 -9.39 -3.21 10.22
CA SER A 104 -10.49 -3.46 11.17
C SER A 104 -10.97 -2.18 11.88
N PHE A 105 -10.13 -1.16 11.93
CA PHE A 105 -10.44 0.19 12.44
C PHE A 105 -11.20 1.06 11.42
N ASN A 106 -11.31 0.63 10.15
CA ASN A 106 -11.93 1.44 9.10
C ASN A 106 -13.35 1.85 9.46
N LYS A 107 -13.72 3.10 9.18
CA LYS A 107 -15.04 3.68 9.46
C LYS A 107 -16.20 2.86 8.87
N TRP A 108 -15.98 2.15 7.77
CA TRP A 108 -17.00 1.30 7.15
C TRP A 108 -17.21 -0.02 7.92
N MET A 109 -16.14 -0.57 8.50
CA MET A 109 -16.21 -1.80 9.32
C MET A 109 -16.46 -1.49 10.79
N ASP A 110 -15.66 -0.61 11.38
CA ASP A 110 -15.65 -0.19 12.79
C ASP A 110 -15.66 -1.37 13.78
N ARG A 111 -14.84 -2.39 13.51
CA ARG A 111 -14.70 -3.53 14.44
C ARG A 111 -14.18 -3.06 15.80
N GLU A 112 -13.32 -2.09 15.82
CA GLU A 112 -12.70 -1.55 17.04
C GLU A 112 -13.56 -0.50 17.75
N ARG A 113 -14.74 -0.18 17.18
CA ARG A 113 -15.76 0.69 17.76
C ARG A 113 -15.25 2.12 18.03
N ILE A 114 -14.41 2.60 17.12
CA ILE A 114 -13.83 3.94 17.16
C ILE A 114 -14.87 4.99 16.74
N TYR A 115 -15.71 4.64 15.76
CA TYR A 115 -16.70 5.53 15.15
C TYR A 115 -18.11 5.36 15.72
N GLU A 116 -18.41 4.29 16.45
CA GLU A 116 -19.76 3.93 16.92
C GLU A 116 -20.48 5.09 17.62
N ASN A 117 -19.74 5.93 18.36
CA ASN A 117 -20.27 7.08 19.09
C ASN A 117 -19.63 8.40 18.66
N ALA A 118 -18.86 8.42 17.57
CA ALA A 118 -18.23 9.64 17.07
C ALA A 118 -19.26 10.47 16.29
N GLU A 119 -19.31 11.77 16.56
CA GLU A 119 -20.24 12.69 15.92
C GLU A 119 -19.93 12.82 14.41
N GLY A 120 -20.97 12.71 13.59
CA GLY A 120 -20.87 12.84 12.14
C GLY A 120 -20.42 11.58 11.40
N TYR A 121 -20.41 10.42 12.08
CA TYR A 121 -20.12 9.12 11.48
C TYR A 121 -21.31 8.17 11.61
N ASP A 122 -21.55 7.38 10.57
CA ASP A 122 -22.50 6.27 10.61
C ASP A 122 -21.90 5.07 11.32
N LYS A 123 -22.76 4.19 11.82
CA LYS A 123 -22.32 2.93 12.42
C LYS A 123 -21.68 2.03 11.37
N GLY A 124 -20.51 1.46 11.69
CA GLY A 124 -19.83 0.52 10.83
C GLY A 124 -20.61 -0.80 10.64
N ALA A 125 -20.24 -1.53 9.59
CA ALA A 125 -20.90 -2.80 9.22
C ALA A 125 -20.75 -3.90 10.28
N TYR A 126 -19.68 -3.90 11.07
CA TYR A 126 -19.51 -4.79 12.20
C TYR A 126 -20.53 -4.50 13.30
N VAL A 127 -20.82 -3.23 13.56
CA VAL A 127 -21.63 -2.77 14.68
C VAL A 127 -23.11 -3.05 14.44
N SER A 128 -23.62 -2.85 13.22
CA SER A 128 -25.05 -2.93 12.93
C SER A 128 -25.35 -3.55 11.56
N ALA A 129 -26.40 -4.38 11.52
CA ALA A 129 -26.96 -4.89 10.27
C ALA A 129 -27.55 -3.77 9.37
N ASP A 130 -27.98 -2.65 9.99
CA ASP A 130 -28.56 -1.50 9.29
C ASP A 130 -27.50 -0.47 8.85
N SER A 131 -26.21 -0.80 8.98
CA SER A 131 -25.11 0.06 8.52
C SER A 131 -25.22 0.34 7.02
N PRO A 132 -25.04 1.59 6.57
CA PRO A 132 -24.95 1.90 5.14
C PRO A 132 -23.79 1.17 4.44
N TYR A 133 -22.78 0.76 5.20
CA TYR A 133 -21.60 0.04 4.71
C TYR A 133 -21.75 -1.49 4.75
N ARG A 134 -22.94 -1.99 5.08
CA ARG A 134 -23.21 -3.42 5.27
C ARG A 134 -22.74 -4.28 4.09
N ASN A 135 -22.98 -3.81 2.86
CA ASN A 135 -22.66 -4.53 1.62
C ASN A 135 -21.22 -4.32 1.13
N TYR A 136 -20.43 -3.50 1.82
CA TYR A 136 -19.00 -3.31 1.51
C TYR A 136 -18.16 -4.54 1.89
N PHE A 137 -18.77 -5.46 2.66
CA PHE A 137 -18.12 -6.67 3.16
C PHE A 137 -19.05 -7.87 2.99
N ASP A 138 -18.45 -9.05 2.90
CA ASP A 138 -19.20 -10.30 2.84
C ASP A 138 -19.31 -10.93 4.24
N PHE A 139 -20.54 -11.03 4.76
CA PHE A 139 -20.82 -11.57 6.08
C PHE A 139 -21.56 -12.91 5.97
N HIS A 140 -21.00 -13.94 6.58
CA HIS A 140 -21.50 -15.33 6.47
C HIS A 140 -22.63 -15.65 7.44
N ASN A 141 -22.78 -14.91 8.56
CA ASN A 141 -23.80 -15.17 9.57
C ASN A 141 -24.68 -13.93 9.80
N GLN A 142 -25.85 -13.91 9.20
CA GLN A 142 -26.79 -12.79 9.32
C GLN A 142 -27.40 -12.64 10.73
N ALA A 143 -27.36 -13.67 11.57
CA ALA A 143 -27.87 -13.64 12.94
C ALA A 143 -26.83 -13.16 13.97
N ALA A 144 -25.61 -12.86 13.56
CA ALA A 144 -24.52 -12.53 14.48
C ALA A 144 -24.48 -11.06 14.91
N TRP A 145 -25.33 -10.18 14.35
CA TRP A 145 -25.42 -8.80 14.82
C TRP A 145 -26.14 -8.68 16.18
N PRO A 146 -25.78 -7.65 16.95
CA PRO A 146 -24.74 -6.66 16.72
C PRO A 146 -23.32 -7.23 16.91
N TYR A 147 -22.33 -6.52 16.37
CA TYR A 147 -20.90 -6.87 16.46
C TYR A 147 -20.57 -8.17 15.71
N ASN A 148 -20.92 -8.19 14.43
CA ASN A 148 -20.76 -9.37 13.59
C ASN A 148 -19.33 -9.52 13.07
N ASN A 149 -18.63 -10.57 13.51
CA ASN A 149 -17.27 -10.90 13.11
C ASN A 149 -17.17 -12.00 12.04
N SER A 150 -18.31 -12.35 11.39
CA SER A 150 -18.35 -13.40 10.35
C SER A 150 -18.04 -12.89 8.95
N TYR A 151 -17.20 -11.87 8.82
CA TYR A 151 -16.80 -11.29 7.53
C TYR A 151 -15.52 -11.94 6.99
N ASP A 152 -15.32 -11.80 5.67
CA ASP A 152 -14.10 -12.25 5.01
C ASP A 152 -12.95 -11.29 5.30
N GLY A 153 -11.81 -11.85 5.69
CA GLY A 153 -10.53 -11.18 5.75
C GLY A 153 -9.63 -11.58 4.57
N TRP A 154 -8.80 -10.64 4.08
CA TRP A 154 -7.78 -10.96 3.09
C TRP A 154 -6.84 -12.05 3.65
N TRP A 155 -6.72 -13.16 2.93
CA TRP A 155 -6.03 -14.39 3.36
C TRP A 155 -6.43 -14.89 4.76
N GLY A 156 -7.66 -14.60 5.18
CA GLY A 156 -8.20 -15.01 6.48
C GLY A 156 -7.78 -14.12 7.66
N HIS A 157 -7.10 -12.99 7.40
CA HIS A 157 -6.74 -12.02 8.44
C HIS A 157 -7.95 -11.16 8.80
N ASP A 158 -8.49 -11.34 9.99
CA ASP A 158 -9.66 -10.60 10.49
C ASP A 158 -9.39 -9.12 10.78
N THR A 159 -8.12 -8.74 10.88
CA THR A 159 -7.66 -7.33 10.97
C THR A 159 -7.60 -6.61 9.62
N LEU A 160 -7.75 -7.37 8.52
CA LEU A 160 -7.71 -6.86 7.14
C LEU A 160 -9.00 -7.28 6.39
N PRO A 161 -10.17 -6.68 6.72
CA PRO A 161 -11.44 -6.98 6.07
C PRO A 161 -11.35 -6.84 4.55
N LYS A 162 -11.74 -7.91 3.83
CA LYS A 162 -11.79 -7.93 2.37
C LYS A 162 -12.94 -7.06 1.88
N LEU A 163 -12.68 -6.19 0.89
CA LEU A 163 -13.69 -5.32 0.29
C LEU A 163 -14.50 -6.07 -0.78
N ASN A 164 -15.83 -5.99 -0.69
CA ASN A 164 -16.77 -6.67 -1.57
C ASN A 164 -17.35 -5.74 -2.65
N TYR A 165 -16.57 -5.48 -3.67
CA TYR A 165 -16.97 -4.62 -4.80
C TYR A 165 -18.09 -5.23 -5.66
N GLU A 166 -18.10 -6.56 -5.84
CA GLU A 166 -19.16 -7.26 -6.57
C GLU A 166 -20.51 -7.15 -5.87
N GLY A 167 -20.50 -6.96 -4.54
CA GLY A 167 -21.68 -6.78 -3.71
C GLY A 167 -22.13 -5.33 -3.56
N SER A 168 -21.31 -4.34 -3.97
CA SER A 168 -21.63 -2.93 -3.73
C SER A 168 -21.06 -1.98 -4.80
N GLN A 169 -21.93 -1.50 -5.66
CA GLN A 169 -21.58 -0.42 -6.60
C GLN A 169 -21.20 0.88 -5.87
N GLU A 170 -21.82 1.17 -4.72
CA GLU A 170 -21.49 2.35 -3.91
C GLU A 170 -20.04 2.32 -3.42
N LEU A 171 -19.54 1.15 -3.02
CA LEU A 171 -18.14 0.98 -2.65
C LEU A 171 -17.21 1.25 -3.84
N MET A 172 -17.54 0.68 -5.01
CA MET A 172 -16.77 0.92 -6.22
C MET A 172 -16.73 2.41 -6.58
N ASP A 173 -17.87 3.07 -6.59
CA ASP A 173 -17.98 4.50 -6.90
C ASP A 173 -17.19 5.35 -5.88
N TYR A 174 -17.22 4.97 -4.61
CA TYR A 174 -16.49 5.66 -3.56
C TYR A 174 -14.97 5.54 -3.79
N VAL A 175 -14.47 4.34 -4.05
CA VAL A 175 -13.03 4.12 -4.26
C VAL A 175 -12.55 4.80 -5.55
N LEU A 176 -13.35 4.79 -6.63
CA LEU A 176 -13.04 5.56 -7.83
C LEU A 176 -13.03 7.08 -7.57
N HIS A 177 -13.92 7.58 -6.69
CA HIS A 177 -13.87 8.97 -6.23
C HIS A 177 -12.56 9.27 -5.46
N VAL A 178 -12.16 8.41 -4.54
CA VAL A 178 -10.87 8.54 -3.81
C VAL A 178 -9.70 8.57 -4.79
N ALA A 179 -9.69 7.67 -5.78
CA ALA A 179 -8.65 7.62 -6.81
C ALA A 179 -8.52 8.92 -7.59
N LYS A 180 -9.65 9.54 -7.96
CA LYS A 180 -9.69 10.84 -8.64
C LYS A 180 -9.30 12.00 -7.74
N LYS A 181 -9.78 12.00 -6.49
CA LYS A 181 -9.55 13.07 -5.51
C LYS A 181 -8.07 13.39 -5.34
N TRP A 182 -7.25 12.38 -5.11
CA TRP A 182 -5.85 12.57 -4.78
C TRP A 182 -4.98 12.99 -5.97
N VAL A 183 -5.35 12.60 -7.19
CA VAL A 183 -4.66 13.05 -8.41
C VAL A 183 -5.17 14.39 -8.95
N SER A 184 -6.19 14.99 -8.30
CA SER A 184 -6.80 16.27 -8.63
C SER A 184 -6.38 17.39 -7.69
N PRO A 185 -6.57 18.67 -8.07
CA PRO A 185 -6.40 19.77 -7.13
C PRO A 185 -7.26 19.60 -5.86
N PRO A 186 -6.76 19.99 -4.69
CA PRO A 186 -5.48 20.67 -4.44
C PRO A 186 -4.28 19.73 -4.27
N TYR A 187 -4.47 18.42 -4.27
CA TYR A 187 -3.43 17.44 -3.94
C TYR A 187 -2.46 17.21 -5.10
N ASN A 188 -3.00 16.97 -6.32
CA ASN A 188 -2.22 16.81 -7.56
C ASN A 188 -1.10 15.78 -7.46
N VAL A 189 -1.30 14.64 -6.79
CA VAL A 189 -0.29 13.58 -6.82
C VAL A 189 -0.13 13.03 -8.23
N ASP A 190 1.06 12.55 -8.55
CA ASP A 190 1.46 12.14 -9.90
C ASP A 190 1.14 10.67 -10.20
N GLY A 191 0.50 9.97 -9.28
CA GLY A 191 0.05 8.60 -9.54
C GLY A 191 -0.18 7.75 -8.30
N TRP A 192 -0.48 6.48 -8.58
CA TRP A 192 -0.78 5.44 -7.62
C TRP A 192 0.17 4.26 -7.75
N ARG A 193 0.70 3.78 -6.64
CA ARG A 193 1.14 2.39 -6.49
C ARG A 193 -0.02 1.61 -5.87
N LEU A 194 -0.34 0.46 -6.43
CA LEU A 194 -1.51 -0.31 -6.05
C LEU A 194 -1.08 -1.57 -5.30
N ASP A 195 -1.42 -1.64 -4.03
CA ASP A 195 -1.13 -2.76 -3.14
C ASP A 195 -1.91 -4.01 -3.54
N VAL A 196 -1.23 -5.16 -3.61
CA VAL A 196 -1.78 -6.49 -3.95
C VAL A 196 -2.85 -6.45 -5.05
N ALA A 197 -2.57 -5.72 -6.11
CA ALA A 197 -3.55 -5.31 -7.11
C ALA A 197 -4.26 -6.50 -7.80
N ALA A 198 -3.57 -7.63 -7.98
CA ALA A 198 -4.14 -8.82 -8.59
C ALA A 198 -5.15 -9.55 -7.68
N ASP A 199 -5.12 -9.31 -6.37
CA ASP A 199 -6.01 -9.95 -5.40
C ASP A 199 -7.37 -9.23 -5.27
N LEU A 200 -7.51 -8.01 -5.83
CA LEU A 200 -8.72 -7.21 -5.70
C LEU A 200 -9.92 -7.89 -6.37
N GLY A 201 -11.07 -7.87 -5.68
CA GLY A 201 -12.29 -8.54 -6.11
C GLY A 201 -12.31 -10.03 -5.74
N HIS A 202 -13.35 -10.75 -6.17
CA HIS A 202 -13.55 -12.17 -5.92
C HIS A 202 -13.41 -13.02 -7.20
N SER A 203 -13.31 -12.37 -8.36
CA SER A 203 -13.08 -13.01 -9.66
C SER A 203 -12.04 -12.24 -10.48
N GLN A 204 -11.32 -12.98 -11.33
CA GLN A 204 -10.37 -12.35 -12.25
C GLN A 204 -11.05 -11.42 -13.25
N GLU A 205 -12.24 -11.79 -13.72
CA GLU A 205 -13.05 -10.97 -14.64
C GLU A 205 -13.38 -9.61 -13.99
N PHE A 206 -13.81 -9.63 -12.72
CA PHE A 206 -14.09 -8.40 -11.98
C PHE A 206 -12.81 -7.60 -11.71
N ASN A 207 -11.71 -8.25 -11.38
CA ASN A 207 -10.42 -7.59 -11.17
C ASN A 207 -10.03 -6.75 -12.39
N HIS A 208 -10.07 -7.33 -13.59
CA HIS A 208 -9.81 -6.60 -14.84
C HIS A 208 -10.80 -5.44 -15.05
N HIS A 209 -12.09 -5.68 -14.86
CA HIS A 209 -13.12 -4.64 -14.97
C HIS A 209 -12.84 -3.47 -14.02
N PHE A 210 -12.53 -3.75 -12.75
CA PHE A 210 -12.22 -2.71 -11.75
C PHE A 210 -11.02 -1.86 -12.19
N TRP A 211 -9.93 -2.47 -12.62
CA TRP A 211 -8.74 -1.73 -13.02
C TRP A 211 -8.93 -0.92 -14.30
N GLN A 212 -9.80 -1.35 -15.20
CA GLN A 212 -10.19 -0.56 -16.37
C GLN A 212 -10.96 0.71 -15.96
N GLU A 213 -11.94 0.59 -15.06
CA GLU A 213 -12.68 1.73 -14.53
C GLU A 213 -11.79 2.64 -13.66
N PHE A 214 -10.90 2.06 -12.86
CA PHE A 214 -9.91 2.80 -12.08
C PHE A 214 -9.01 3.64 -12.99
N ARG A 215 -8.45 3.02 -14.04
CA ARG A 215 -7.64 3.74 -15.03
C ARG A 215 -8.41 4.89 -15.67
N LYS A 216 -9.62 4.63 -16.11
CA LYS A 216 -10.48 5.65 -16.72
C LYS A 216 -10.67 6.82 -15.76
N ALA A 217 -11.05 6.55 -14.51
CA ALA A 217 -11.26 7.57 -13.49
C ALA A 217 -10.00 8.41 -13.23
N VAL A 218 -8.85 7.76 -13.05
CA VAL A 218 -7.56 8.44 -12.80
C VAL A 218 -7.13 9.27 -14.00
N LYS A 219 -7.17 8.69 -15.22
CA LYS A 219 -6.70 9.38 -16.44
C LYS A 219 -7.62 10.51 -16.89
N GLU A 220 -8.91 10.44 -16.58
CA GLU A 220 -9.83 11.57 -16.76
C GLU A 220 -9.50 12.75 -15.85
N ALA A 221 -9.09 12.48 -14.62
CA ALA A 221 -8.71 13.50 -13.64
C ALA A 221 -7.30 14.05 -13.87
N ASN A 222 -6.35 13.19 -14.17
CA ASN A 222 -4.97 13.53 -14.47
C ASN A 222 -4.38 12.54 -15.50
N PRO A 223 -4.33 12.88 -16.78
CA PRO A 223 -3.85 11.97 -17.84
C PRO A 223 -2.38 11.57 -17.68
N GLU A 224 -1.56 12.38 -16.97
CA GLU A 224 -0.15 12.09 -16.72
C GLU A 224 0.08 11.22 -15.48
N ALA A 225 -0.93 10.99 -14.63
CA ALA A 225 -0.78 10.19 -13.43
C ALA A 225 -0.44 8.74 -13.77
N ILE A 226 0.66 8.21 -13.21
CA ILE A 226 1.06 6.83 -13.40
C ILE A 226 0.20 5.88 -12.56
N ILE A 227 -0.08 4.70 -13.10
CA ILE A 227 -0.73 3.60 -12.40
C ILE A 227 0.26 2.43 -12.37
N LEU A 228 0.88 2.24 -11.22
CA LEU A 228 1.92 1.26 -10.97
C LEU A 228 1.40 0.20 -9.99
N ALA A 229 1.37 -1.06 -10.36
CA ALA A 229 0.82 -2.11 -9.51
C ALA A 229 1.92 -2.94 -8.83
N GLU A 230 1.64 -3.37 -7.60
CA GLU A 230 2.36 -4.48 -7.00
C GLU A 230 1.79 -5.80 -7.56
N HIS A 231 2.65 -6.57 -8.22
CA HIS A 231 2.29 -7.89 -8.72
C HIS A 231 3.54 -8.75 -8.90
N TYR A 232 3.42 -10.02 -8.54
CA TYR A 232 4.43 -11.07 -8.76
C TYR A 232 4.00 -11.97 -9.91
N GLY A 233 4.96 -12.40 -10.74
CA GLY A 233 4.68 -13.32 -11.84
C GLY A 233 4.33 -12.62 -13.16
N ASN A 234 3.50 -13.26 -13.97
CA ASN A 234 3.18 -12.79 -15.32
C ASN A 234 2.18 -11.63 -15.31
N THR A 235 2.63 -10.47 -15.74
CA THR A 235 1.88 -9.20 -15.74
C THR A 235 1.14 -8.91 -17.05
N ARG A 236 1.30 -9.77 -18.06
CA ARG A 236 0.87 -9.51 -19.46
C ARG A 236 -0.58 -9.05 -19.56
N ASP A 237 -1.49 -9.72 -18.84
CA ASP A 237 -2.93 -9.51 -19.01
C ASP A 237 -3.37 -8.12 -18.54
N TRP A 238 -2.68 -7.54 -17.56
CA TRP A 238 -2.95 -6.19 -17.03
C TRP A 238 -2.19 -5.07 -17.76
N LEU A 239 -1.15 -5.39 -18.54
CA LEU A 239 -0.31 -4.41 -19.23
C LEU A 239 -0.68 -4.22 -20.71
N GLN A 240 -1.99 -4.35 -21.03
CA GLN A 240 -2.51 -4.17 -22.40
C GLN A 240 -2.80 -2.70 -22.76
N GLY A 241 -2.55 -1.76 -21.84
CA GLY A 241 -2.74 -0.32 -22.04
C GLY A 241 -4.07 0.23 -21.56
N ASN A 242 -4.96 -0.61 -21.04
CA ASN A 242 -6.29 -0.26 -20.55
C ASN A 242 -6.45 -0.44 -19.02
N GLU A 243 -5.41 -0.88 -18.31
CA GLU A 243 -5.40 -1.10 -16.86
C GLU A 243 -4.17 -0.43 -16.24
N TRP A 244 -3.17 -1.19 -15.78
CA TRP A 244 -1.95 -0.60 -15.21
C TRP A 244 -1.01 -0.08 -16.30
N ASP A 245 -0.27 0.97 -15.98
CA ASP A 245 0.80 1.45 -16.85
C ASP A 245 2.04 0.55 -16.73
N THR A 246 2.33 0.09 -15.50
CA THR A 246 3.50 -0.72 -15.19
C THR A 246 3.35 -1.41 -13.84
N VAL A 247 4.41 -2.11 -13.41
CA VAL A 247 4.48 -2.80 -12.12
C VAL A 247 5.80 -2.55 -11.39
N MET A 248 5.83 -2.88 -10.09
CA MET A 248 7.05 -3.11 -9.35
C MET A 248 7.78 -4.30 -9.99
N ASN A 249 9.01 -4.09 -10.45
CA ASN A 249 9.70 -5.06 -11.31
C ASN A 249 10.44 -6.11 -10.48
N TYR A 250 9.68 -6.96 -9.81
CA TYR A 250 10.24 -8.01 -8.98
C TYR A 250 10.96 -9.08 -9.78
N ASP A 251 10.26 -9.69 -10.74
CA ASP A 251 10.75 -10.89 -11.40
C ASP A 251 11.76 -10.62 -12.51
N ALA A 252 11.62 -9.49 -13.22
CA ALA A 252 12.55 -9.12 -14.30
C ALA A 252 13.70 -8.22 -13.83
N PHE A 253 13.79 -7.82 -12.56
CA PHE A 253 14.88 -6.99 -12.06
C PHE A 253 15.31 -7.39 -10.64
N MET A 254 14.47 -7.15 -9.62
CA MET A 254 14.87 -7.34 -8.21
C MET A 254 15.41 -8.75 -7.95
N GLU A 255 14.69 -9.77 -8.40
CA GLU A 255 15.06 -11.16 -8.16
C GLU A 255 16.38 -11.55 -8.85
N PRO A 256 16.51 -11.42 -10.20
CA PRO A 256 17.75 -11.81 -10.87
C PRO A 256 18.98 -11.01 -10.43
N VAL A 257 18.84 -9.71 -10.20
CA VAL A 257 19.95 -8.87 -9.72
C VAL A 257 20.37 -9.29 -8.32
N THR A 258 19.40 -9.56 -7.44
CA THR A 258 19.68 -9.95 -6.05
C THR A 258 20.48 -11.23 -5.98
N TRP A 259 20.00 -12.35 -6.56
CA TRP A 259 20.73 -13.61 -6.46
C TRP A 259 22.00 -13.65 -7.33
N PHE A 260 22.05 -12.92 -8.43
CA PHE A 260 23.26 -12.81 -9.24
C PHE A 260 24.41 -12.17 -8.46
N LEU A 261 24.14 -11.07 -7.74
CA LEU A 261 25.16 -10.32 -7.00
C LEU A 261 25.41 -10.88 -5.58
N THR A 262 24.41 -11.48 -4.95
CA THR A 262 24.50 -11.89 -3.53
C THR A 262 24.32 -13.38 -3.30
N GLY A 263 23.81 -14.12 -4.26
CA GLY A 263 23.38 -15.52 -4.08
C GLY A 263 22.10 -15.67 -3.25
N MET A 264 21.49 -14.57 -2.79
CA MET A 264 20.33 -14.63 -1.88
C MET A 264 19.03 -14.42 -2.66
N GLU A 265 18.01 -15.22 -2.37
CA GLU A 265 16.65 -15.00 -2.87
C GLU A 265 15.95 -13.87 -2.11
N LYS A 266 15.13 -13.09 -2.81
CA LYS A 266 14.46 -11.93 -2.21
C LYS A 266 13.41 -12.28 -1.15
N HIS A 267 12.70 -13.40 -1.32
CA HIS A 267 11.59 -13.77 -0.42
C HIS A 267 12.04 -14.59 0.79
N SER A 268 12.78 -15.66 0.54
CA SER A 268 13.23 -16.59 1.60
C SER A 268 14.52 -16.15 2.27
N ASP A 269 15.33 -15.32 1.57
CA ASP A 269 16.73 -15.08 1.88
C ASP A 269 17.55 -16.39 1.94
N ASP A 270 17.13 -17.40 1.16
CA ASP A 270 17.88 -18.63 1.00
C ASP A 270 19.12 -18.40 0.13
N TYR A 271 20.22 -19.02 0.50
CA TYR A 271 21.47 -18.89 -0.26
C TYR A 271 21.52 -19.92 -1.40
N ARG A 272 21.71 -19.41 -2.62
CA ARG A 272 21.78 -20.16 -3.87
C ARG A 272 23.14 -19.96 -4.53
N GLU A 273 24.13 -20.75 -4.14
CA GLU A 273 25.49 -20.70 -4.70
C GLU A 273 25.51 -20.93 -6.22
N ASP A 274 24.58 -21.72 -6.74
CA ASP A 274 24.43 -22.02 -8.16
C ASP A 274 23.98 -20.82 -9.01
N LEU A 275 23.40 -19.81 -8.38
CA LEU A 275 22.94 -18.58 -9.03
C LEU A 275 23.94 -17.42 -8.89
N LEU A 276 24.79 -17.45 -7.88
CA LEU A 276 25.78 -16.40 -7.63
C LEU A 276 26.74 -16.25 -8.82
N GLY A 277 26.73 -15.09 -9.48
CA GLY A 277 27.55 -14.80 -10.66
C GLY A 277 27.20 -15.61 -11.91
N ASN A 278 26.07 -16.32 -11.92
CA ASN A 278 25.66 -17.14 -13.05
C ASN A 278 24.98 -16.29 -14.12
N ALA A 279 25.74 -15.83 -15.13
CA ALA A 279 25.27 -14.95 -16.19
C ALA A 279 24.22 -15.60 -17.09
N GLU A 280 24.27 -16.92 -17.31
CA GLU A 280 23.28 -17.63 -18.15
C GLU A 280 21.90 -17.62 -17.48
N SER A 281 21.84 -17.96 -16.18
CA SER A 281 20.62 -17.90 -15.37
C SER A 281 20.08 -16.47 -15.27
N PHE A 282 20.97 -15.49 -15.03
CA PHE A 282 20.60 -14.06 -14.96
C PHE A 282 19.92 -13.58 -16.25
N TRP A 283 20.57 -13.74 -17.39
CA TRP A 283 19.99 -13.29 -18.66
C TRP A 283 18.80 -14.14 -19.11
N GLY A 284 18.75 -15.41 -18.71
CA GLY A 284 17.60 -16.29 -18.93
C GLY A 284 16.35 -15.75 -18.19
N ALA A 285 16.48 -15.44 -16.90
CA ALA A 285 15.40 -14.86 -16.09
C ALA A 285 14.97 -13.48 -16.62
N MET A 286 15.94 -12.58 -16.88
CA MET A 286 15.66 -11.24 -17.40
C MET A 286 14.83 -11.31 -18.70
N ARG A 287 15.26 -12.11 -19.67
CA ARG A 287 14.54 -12.26 -20.95
C ARG A 287 13.16 -12.89 -20.80
N HIS A 288 13.03 -13.89 -19.94
CA HIS A 288 11.77 -14.58 -19.71
C HIS A 288 10.72 -13.61 -19.15
N HIS A 289 11.05 -12.93 -18.06
CA HIS A 289 10.10 -12.06 -17.36
C HIS A 289 9.83 -10.76 -18.13
N THR A 290 10.85 -10.17 -18.78
CA THR A 290 10.66 -9.00 -19.63
C THR A 290 9.69 -9.25 -20.78
N SER A 291 9.55 -10.49 -21.25
CA SER A 291 8.63 -10.83 -22.35
C SER A 291 7.15 -10.62 -22.02
N SER A 292 6.80 -10.44 -20.74
CA SER A 292 5.44 -10.11 -20.30
C SER A 292 5.10 -8.62 -20.41
N PHE A 293 6.11 -7.76 -20.60
CA PHE A 293 5.91 -6.31 -20.70
C PHE A 293 5.72 -5.84 -22.14
N SER A 294 4.88 -4.83 -22.32
CA SER A 294 4.97 -3.95 -23.48
C SER A 294 6.19 -3.01 -23.33
N MET A 295 6.73 -2.47 -24.43
CA MET A 295 7.86 -1.56 -24.35
C MET A 295 7.56 -0.30 -23.49
N PRO A 296 6.39 0.37 -23.60
CA PRO A 296 6.07 1.49 -22.72
C PRO A 296 6.05 1.11 -21.24
N SER A 297 5.44 -0.03 -20.89
CA SER A 297 5.39 -0.51 -19.51
C SER A 297 6.77 -0.85 -18.95
N TRP A 298 7.65 -1.43 -19.78
CA TRP A 298 9.02 -1.76 -19.41
C TRP A 298 9.86 -0.51 -19.10
N GLN A 299 9.71 0.54 -19.91
CA GLN A 299 10.48 1.78 -19.75
C GLN A 299 10.17 2.53 -18.45
N VAL A 300 9.00 2.33 -17.86
CA VAL A 300 8.57 2.98 -16.62
C VAL A 300 8.41 2.00 -15.46
N ALA A 301 8.90 0.76 -15.62
CA ALA A 301 8.86 -0.24 -14.57
C ALA A 301 9.67 0.20 -13.34
N MET A 302 9.13 -0.03 -12.14
CA MET A 302 9.80 0.32 -10.90
C MET A 302 10.88 -0.72 -10.57
N ASN A 303 12.11 -0.43 -10.95
CA ASN A 303 13.27 -1.23 -10.60
C ASN A 303 13.75 -0.87 -9.20
N GLU A 304 13.89 -1.87 -8.36
CA GLU A 304 14.33 -1.70 -6.98
C GLU A 304 15.17 -2.89 -6.53
N LEU A 305 16.06 -2.67 -5.58
CA LEU A 305 16.91 -3.73 -5.02
C LEU A 305 16.28 -4.36 -3.76
N SER A 306 15.44 -3.60 -3.07
CA SER A 306 14.68 -4.04 -1.89
C SER A 306 13.61 -3.00 -1.54
N ASN A 307 12.60 -3.42 -0.78
CA ASN A 307 11.57 -2.55 -0.24
C ASN A 307 11.21 -2.98 1.20
N HIS A 308 10.08 -2.48 1.71
CA HIS A 308 9.63 -2.76 3.08
C HIS A 308 9.21 -4.22 3.33
N ASP A 309 8.93 -5.02 2.28
CA ASP A 309 8.55 -6.44 2.37
C ASP A 309 9.75 -7.39 2.34
N HIS A 310 10.91 -6.89 1.97
CA HIS A 310 12.10 -7.70 1.73
C HIS A 310 13.27 -7.26 2.60
N SER A 311 14.22 -8.16 2.80
CA SER A 311 15.51 -7.79 3.40
C SER A 311 16.20 -6.71 2.59
N ARG A 312 16.90 -5.81 3.26
CA ARG A 312 17.71 -4.80 2.58
C ARG A 312 18.78 -5.45 1.73
N PHE A 313 18.99 -4.96 0.51
CA PHE A 313 20.01 -5.47 -0.39
C PHE A 313 21.40 -5.49 0.25
N LEU A 314 21.77 -4.43 0.99
CA LEU A 314 23.03 -4.39 1.74
C LEU A 314 23.16 -5.54 2.74
N THR A 315 22.07 -5.91 3.41
CA THR A 315 22.05 -7.05 4.35
C THR A 315 22.29 -8.37 3.62
N ARG A 316 21.68 -8.59 2.45
CA ARG A 316 21.84 -9.82 1.66
C ARG A 316 23.29 -10.07 1.25
N THR A 317 24.10 -9.03 1.13
CA THR A 317 25.54 -9.18 0.82
C THR A 317 26.33 -9.94 1.89
N ASN A 318 25.74 -10.21 3.05
CA ASN A 318 26.36 -11.00 4.13
C ASN A 318 26.12 -12.51 4.02
N HIS A 319 25.28 -12.95 3.06
CA HIS A 319 24.91 -14.34 2.78
C HIS A 319 24.28 -15.07 3.99
N LYS A 320 23.64 -14.35 4.91
CA LYS A 320 22.93 -14.97 6.04
C LYS A 320 21.55 -15.42 5.59
N VAL A 321 21.25 -16.69 5.83
CA VAL A 321 19.94 -17.28 5.54
C VAL A 321 18.91 -16.78 6.57
N GLY A 322 17.72 -16.43 6.09
CA GLY A 322 16.62 -15.92 6.89
C GLY A 322 16.50 -14.40 6.89
N ARG A 323 15.28 -13.94 7.09
CA ARG A 323 14.96 -12.50 7.06
C ARG A 323 15.53 -11.76 8.27
N THR A 324 15.82 -10.47 8.10
CA THR A 324 16.34 -9.58 9.14
C THR A 324 15.50 -9.59 10.42
N ASN A 325 14.18 -9.64 10.30
CA ASN A 325 13.27 -9.73 11.45
C ASN A 325 13.40 -11.05 12.22
N THR A 326 13.82 -12.12 11.54
CA THR A 326 14.07 -13.45 12.16
C THR A 326 15.46 -13.52 12.77
N LEU A 327 16.46 -13.00 12.07
CA LEU A 327 17.87 -13.03 12.51
C LEU A 327 18.22 -11.95 13.53
N GLY A 328 17.47 -10.84 13.54
CA GLY A 328 17.72 -9.65 14.33
C GLY A 328 18.75 -8.69 13.71
N SER A 329 18.75 -7.46 14.20
CA SER A 329 19.55 -6.36 13.63
C SER A 329 21.05 -6.61 13.65
N GLN A 330 21.57 -7.26 14.70
CA GLN A 330 23.00 -7.56 14.80
C GLN A 330 23.48 -8.51 13.69
N ALA A 331 22.68 -9.54 13.37
CA ALA A 331 23.01 -10.46 12.27
C ALA A 331 22.93 -9.76 10.92
N ALA A 332 22.00 -8.83 10.75
CA ALA A 332 21.84 -8.03 9.54
C ALA A 332 23.05 -7.13 9.23
N GLU A 333 23.76 -6.65 10.25
CA GLU A 333 24.90 -5.75 10.12
C GLU A 333 26.26 -6.47 9.99
N GLN A 334 26.33 -7.75 10.35
CA GLN A 334 27.57 -8.52 10.34
C GLN A 334 27.92 -9.02 8.94
N GLY A 335 29.16 -8.78 8.51
CA GLY A 335 29.72 -9.34 7.29
C GLY A 335 29.14 -8.75 5.98
N ILE A 336 28.50 -7.58 6.04
CA ILE A 336 28.02 -6.87 4.85
C ILE A 336 29.17 -6.53 3.89
N ASN A 337 28.91 -6.66 2.58
CA ASN A 337 29.89 -6.35 1.54
C ASN A 337 29.50 -5.08 0.78
N LYS A 338 30.15 -3.98 1.15
CA LYS A 338 29.90 -2.67 0.52
C LYS A 338 30.34 -2.58 -0.94
N ALA A 339 31.26 -3.45 -1.41
CA ALA A 339 31.65 -3.47 -2.82
C ALA A 339 30.52 -4.04 -3.67
N VAL A 340 29.95 -5.19 -3.27
CA VAL A 340 28.78 -5.79 -3.92
C VAL A 340 27.57 -4.84 -3.88
N PHE A 341 27.36 -4.13 -2.77
CA PHE A 341 26.30 -3.12 -2.69
C PHE A 341 26.45 -2.03 -3.76
N ARG A 342 27.69 -1.54 -3.97
CA ARG A 342 27.96 -0.50 -4.98
C ARG A 342 27.81 -0.98 -6.43
N GLU A 343 27.94 -2.28 -6.66
CA GLU A 343 27.69 -2.88 -7.99
C GLU A 343 26.20 -2.99 -8.30
N GLY A 344 25.36 -3.07 -7.29
CA GLY A 344 23.90 -3.14 -7.43
C GLY A 344 23.22 -1.77 -7.53
N VAL A 345 23.84 -0.71 -7.03
CA VAL A 345 23.33 0.67 -7.06
C VAL A 345 23.89 1.45 -8.25
#